data_b091e41fdb61c86987dd6774964b7400
#
_entry.id   b091e41fdb61c86987dd6774964b7400
#
_cell.length_a   1.000
_cell.length_b   1.000
_cell.length_c   1.000
_cell.angle_alpha   90.00
_cell.angle_beta   90.00
_cell.angle_gamma   90.00
#
_symmetry.space_group_name_H-M   'P 1'
#
loop_
_entity.id
_entity.type
_entity.pdbx_description
1 polymer ?
#
loop_
_entity_poly.entity_id
_entity_poly.type
_entity_poly.pdbx_seq_one_letter_code
_entity_poly.pdbx_strand_id
1 'polypeptide(L)'
;MLASCSGNRQKAEEKVTQQQKKPNVIFLIADDIGYGDLSCNGSKTIHTPNVERLAAQGVRFTDAHAVAATSTPSRYSLFTGHYAWRRNDTGIAAGNAGMVIRPEQPTVADMFRECGYTTGAIGKWHLGLSDRTGGQDWNGFITPGPSDIGFDYSYIMAATGDRVPCVWVENQRIVNLDPNDPIEVSYEKPFPGEPLGKDHPELLTKLKPSPNHGHDMAIVNGISRIGYMKGGKQALWEDENIADSITCKAVRFIENHKDEPFFLYVGTNDAHVPRWPHPRFVGKSGMGPRGDALLQFDWTVGEIMGALEKAGIAENTLIVLSSDNGPVVDDGYADRAVELLGEHRPWGP
;
A
#
# COMPACT_ATOMS: atom_id res chain seq x y z
N MET A 1 39.38 -73.67 17.81
CA MET A 1 39.57 -72.45 17.01
C MET A 1 38.23 -71.74 17.00
N LEU A 2 38.14 -70.74 17.81
CA LEU A 2 36.93 -69.88 17.91
C LEU A 2 37.28 -68.53 17.28
N ALA A 3 36.64 -68.20 16.14
CA ALA A 3 36.81 -66.96 15.45
C ALA A 3 35.83 -65.92 16.11
N SER A 4 36.41 -64.86 16.65
CA SER A 4 35.68 -63.70 17.22
C SER A 4 35.28 -62.76 16.08
N CYS A 5 34.01 -62.63 15.82
CA CYS A 5 33.47 -61.58 14.96
C CYS A 5 33.22 -60.33 15.81
N SER A 6 34.12 -59.34 15.72
CA SER A 6 33.93 -58.01 16.24
C SER A 6 33.00 -57.23 15.33
N GLY A 7 31.76 -57.10 15.72
CA GLY A 7 30.79 -56.26 15.02
C GLY A 7 31.10 -54.78 15.21
N ASN A 8 31.38 -54.11 14.12
CA ASN A 8 31.55 -52.69 13.99
C ASN A 8 30.13 -52.02 14.15
N ARG A 9 29.81 -51.56 15.32
CA ARG A 9 28.65 -50.66 15.52
C ARG A 9 29.00 -49.28 14.94
N GLN A 10 28.64 -49.08 13.69
CA GLN A 10 28.56 -47.72 13.16
C GLN A 10 27.60 -46.94 14.01
N LYS A 11 28.11 -45.86 14.65
CA LYS A 11 27.30 -44.82 15.22
C LYS A 11 26.43 -44.23 14.12
N ALA A 12 25.12 -44.41 14.22
CA ALA A 12 24.17 -43.63 13.47
C ALA A 12 24.37 -42.15 13.90
N GLU A 13 24.95 -41.35 13.03
CA GLU A 13 24.95 -39.91 13.15
C GLU A 13 23.49 -39.50 13.16
N GLU A 14 23.00 -39.03 14.32
CA GLU A 14 21.78 -38.27 14.40
C GLU A 14 21.94 -37.06 13.48
N LYS A 15 21.38 -37.15 12.28
CA LYS A 15 21.07 -35.95 11.50
C LYS A 15 20.10 -35.13 12.34
N VAL A 16 20.66 -34.18 13.08
CA VAL A 16 19.88 -33.05 13.61
C VAL A 16 19.24 -32.43 12.36
N THR A 17 17.99 -32.72 12.12
CA THR A 17 17.18 -32.01 11.14
C THR A 17 17.14 -30.58 11.67
N GLN A 18 17.99 -29.71 11.10
CA GLN A 18 17.84 -28.27 11.28
C GLN A 18 16.40 -27.97 10.86
N GLN A 19 15.59 -27.65 11.84
CA GLN A 19 14.20 -27.23 11.61
C GLN A 19 14.31 -26.02 10.68
N GLN A 20 13.90 -26.22 9.42
CA GLN A 20 14.03 -25.18 8.39
C GLN A 20 13.29 -23.95 8.89
N LYS A 21 13.99 -22.83 9.08
CA LYS A 21 13.41 -21.59 9.59
C LYS A 21 12.34 -21.14 8.61
N LYS A 22 11.13 -20.87 9.09
CA LYS A 22 10.03 -20.36 8.26
C LYS A 22 10.48 -19.07 7.57
N PRO A 23 10.28 -18.91 6.25
CA PRO A 23 10.64 -17.67 5.58
C PRO A 23 9.71 -16.52 5.99
N ASN A 24 10.22 -15.31 6.06
CA ASN A 24 9.39 -14.12 6.11
C ASN A 24 8.72 -13.92 4.73
N VAL A 25 7.56 -13.27 4.73
CA VAL A 25 6.83 -12.99 3.50
C VAL A 25 6.40 -11.53 3.48
N ILE A 26 6.75 -10.81 2.41
CA ILE A 26 6.34 -9.43 2.19
C ILE A 26 5.53 -9.36 0.90
N PHE A 27 4.29 -8.86 0.99
CA PHE A 27 3.53 -8.42 -0.17
C PHE A 27 3.72 -6.92 -0.34
N LEU A 28 4.49 -6.51 -1.33
CA LEU A 28 4.74 -5.12 -1.68
C LEU A 28 3.90 -4.76 -2.91
N ILE A 29 2.79 -4.07 -2.68
CA ILE A 29 1.78 -3.80 -3.69
C ILE A 29 1.79 -2.33 -4.06
N ALA A 30 2.20 -2.05 -5.28
CA ALA A 30 2.13 -0.73 -5.89
C ALA A 30 0.68 -0.33 -6.19
N ASP A 31 0.46 0.95 -6.42
CA ASP A 31 -0.83 1.54 -6.74
C ASP A 31 -0.77 2.24 -8.10
N ASP A 32 -1.59 1.81 -9.05
CA ASP A 32 -1.67 2.36 -10.42
C ASP A 32 -0.34 2.34 -11.21
N ILE A 33 0.56 1.41 -10.90
CA ILE A 33 1.81 1.22 -11.66
C ILE A 33 1.60 0.15 -12.73
N GLY A 34 1.81 0.53 -13.99
CA GLY A 34 1.69 -0.36 -15.12
C GLY A 34 2.95 -1.19 -15.38
N TYR A 35 2.78 -2.27 -16.14
CA TYR A 35 3.89 -3.13 -16.55
C TYR A 35 5.03 -2.35 -17.22
N GLY A 36 4.68 -1.43 -18.14
CA GLY A 36 5.64 -0.62 -18.89
C GLY A 36 6.26 0.56 -18.12
N ASP A 37 5.83 0.81 -16.88
CA ASP A 37 6.41 1.88 -16.05
C ASP A 37 7.77 1.48 -15.45
N LEU A 38 8.02 0.18 -15.31
CA LEU A 38 9.21 -0.36 -14.65
C LEU A 38 10.32 -0.68 -15.64
N SER A 39 11.55 -0.29 -15.34
CA SER A 39 12.70 -0.51 -16.24
C SER A 39 13.05 -2.00 -16.41
N CYS A 40 12.83 -2.85 -15.41
CA CYS A 40 12.97 -4.30 -15.55
C CYS A 40 12.03 -4.91 -16.61
N ASN A 41 10.95 -4.20 -16.97
CA ASN A 41 9.99 -4.59 -18.01
C ASN A 41 10.20 -3.83 -19.33
N GLY A 42 11.26 -3.02 -19.43
CA GLY A 42 11.67 -2.35 -20.67
C GLY A 42 11.33 -0.87 -20.74
N SER A 43 10.87 -0.23 -19.64
CA SER A 43 10.80 1.23 -19.58
C SER A 43 12.17 1.83 -19.90
N LYS A 44 12.19 2.80 -20.82
CA LYS A 44 13.42 3.50 -21.22
C LYS A 44 13.51 4.91 -20.65
N THR A 45 12.41 5.40 -20.11
CA THR A 45 12.28 6.78 -19.64
C THR A 45 12.47 6.88 -18.13
N ILE A 46 11.91 5.92 -17.40
CA ILE A 46 12.03 5.85 -15.94
C ILE A 46 12.94 4.68 -15.58
N HIS A 47 13.94 4.95 -14.75
CA HIS A 47 14.84 3.94 -14.22
C HIS A 47 14.45 3.58 -12.79
N THR A 48 14.22 2.27 -12.57
CA THR A 48 13.82 1.70 -11.27
C THR A 48 14.86 0.66 -10.82
N PRO A 49 16.07 1.10 -10.43
CA PRO A 49 17.21 0.20 -10.19
C PRO A 49 17.00 -0.75 -9.02
N ASN A 50 16.21 -0.39 -8.01
CA ASN A 50 15.91 -1.27 -6.89
C ASN A 50 14.93 -2.37 -7.29
N VAL A 51 13.92 -2.04 -8.11
CA VAL A 51 13.02 -3.04 -8.70
C VAL A 51 13.79 -3.95 -9.66
N GLU A 52 14.74 -3.44 -10.47
CA GLU A 52 15.63 -4.24 -11.29
C GLU A 52 16.47 -5.22 -10.45
N ARG A 53 17.03 -4.73 -9.33
CA ARG A 53 17.80 -5.57 -8.40
C ARG A 53 16.95 -6.68 -7.82
N LEU A 54 15.73 -6.39 -7.39
CA LEU A 54 14.78 -7.39 -6.88
C LEU A 54 14.44 -8.42 -7.98
N ALA A 55 14.15 -7.97 -9.20
CA ALA A 55 13.85 -8.85 -10.32
C ALA A 55 15.04 -9.76 -10.69
N ALA A 56 16.28 -9.26 -10.60
CA ALA A 56 17.49 -10.02 -10.87
C ALA A 56 17.81 -11.09 -9.81
N GLN A 57 17.31 -10.89 -8.57
CA GLN A 57 17.48 -11.83 -7.46
C GLN A 57 16.36 -12.88 -7.36
N GLY A 58 15.34 -12.79 -8.21
CA GLY A 58 14.15 -13.61 -8.10
C GLY A 58 13.60 -14.10 -9.44
N VAL A 59 12.30 -14.29 -9.48
CA VAL A 59 11.55 -14.71 -10.67
C VAL A 59 10.66 -13.57 -11.13
N ARG A 60 10.84 -13.14 -12.37
CA ARG A 60 9.98 -12.14 -13.02
C ARG A 60 8.96 -12.86 -13.90
N PHE A 61 7.69 -12.67 -13.58
CA PHE A 61 6.58 -13.16 -14.39
C PHE A 61 6.35 -12.22 -15.58
N THR A 62 6.41 -12.74 -16.78
CA THR A 62 6.26 -11.96 -18.03
C THR A 62 4.83 -11.91 -18.53
N ASP A 63 3.95 -12.73 -17.97
CA ASP A 63 2.54 -12.85 -18.34
C ASP A 63 1.69 -13.07 -17.07
N ALA A 64 1.71 -12.09 -16.16
CA ALA A 64 0.89 -12.06 -14.96
C ALA A 64 -0.06 -10.87 -15.02
N HIS A 65 -1.32 -11.09 -14.66
CA HIS A 65 -2.38 -10.10 -14.78
C HIS A 65 -2.98 -9.76 -13.43
N ALA A 66 -3.25 -8.48 -13.18
CA ALA A 66 -4.09 -8.07 -12.08
C ALA A 66 -5.51 -8.66 -12.27
N VAL A 67 -6.11 -9.10 -11.18
CA VAL A 67 -7.42 -9.78 -11.21
C VAL A 67 -8.59 -8.83 -11.41
N ALA A 68 -8.37 -7.53 -11.29
CA ALA A 68 -9.35 -6.47 -11.56
C ALA A 68 -8.65 -5.20 -12.04
N ALA A 69 -9.42 -4.30 -12.67
CA ALA A 69 -8.92 -3.06 -13.26
C ALA A 69 -8.82 -1.91 -12.24
N THR A 70 -9.25 -2.11 -11.01
CA THR A 70 -9.28 -1.10 -9.94
C THR A 70 -8.88 -1.68 -8.59
N SER A 71 -8.48 -0.80 -7.70
CA SER A 71 -7.79 -1.09 -6.44
C SER A 71 -8.56 -1.98 -5.46
N THR A 72 -9.77 -1.58 -5.05
CA THR A 72 -10.55 -2.33 -4.05
C THR A 72 -10.81 -3.79 -4.45
N PRO A 73 -11.31 -4.10 -5.67
CA PRO A 73 -11.56 -5.47 -6.07
C PRO A 73 -10.27 -6.30 -6.20
N SER A 74 -9.16 -5.70 -6.62
CA SER A 74 -7.86 -6.39 -6.67
C SER A 74 -7.35 -6.74 -5.28
N ARG A 75 -7.39 -5.79 -4.35
CA ARG A 75 -6.95 -6.00 -2.95
C ARG A 75 -7.86 -6.99 -2.23
N TYR A 76 -9.18 -6.94 -2.48
CA TYR A 76 -10.11 -7.96 -1.99
C TYR A 76 -9.69 -9.37 -2.45
N SER A 77 -9.42 -9.52 -3.75
CA SER A 77 -9.01 -10.80 -4.31
C SER A 77 -7.65 -11.28 -3.79
N LEU A 78 -6.70 -10.33 -3.59
CA LEU A 78 -5.38 -10.62 -3.03
C LEU A 78 -5.47 -11.22 -1.62
N PHE A 79 -6.32 -10.66 -0.76
CA PHE A 79 -6.43 -11.13 0.62
C PHE A 79 -7.30 -12.38 0.78
N THR A 80 -8.35 -12.53 -0.05
CA THR A 80 -9.34 -13.60 0.13
C THR A 80 -9.14 -14.79 -0.79
N GLY A 81 -8.34 -14.66 -1.86
CA GLY A 81 -8.24 -15.67 -2.91
C GLY A 81 -9.51 -15.81 -3.76
N HIS A 82 -10.49 -14.93 -3.59
CA HIS A 82 -11.75 -14.95 -4.34
C HIS A 82 -11.79 -13.82 -5.36
N TYR A 83 -12.30 -14.11 -6.56
CA TYR A 83 -12.57 -13.06 -7.55
C TYR A 83 -13.65 -12.10 -7.06
N ALA A 84 -13.33 -10.81 -7.06
CA ALA A 84 -14.23 -9.75 -6.59
C ALA A 84 -15.55 -9.68 -7.39
N TRP A 85 -15.53 -9.94 -8.69
CA TRP A 85 -16.71 -9.95 -9.55
C TRP A 85 -17.79 -10.98 -9.18
N ARG A 86 -17.47 -11.92 -8.26
CA ARG A 86 -18.46 -12.85 -7.70
C ARG A 86 -19.37 -12.22 -6.65
N ARG A 87 -19.13 -10.97 -6.29
CA ARG A 87 -19.91 -10.17 -5.33
C ARG A 87 -20.24 -8.81 -5.93
N ASN A 88 -21.35 -8.23 -5.53
CA ASN A 88 -21.83 -6.92 -6.02
C ASN A 88 -21.32 -5.74 -5.18
N ASP A 89 -20.72 -6.00 -4.01
CA ASP A 89 -20.30 -5.01 -3.01
C ASP A 89 -18.77 -4.86 -2.93
N THR A 90 -18.04 -5.23 -3.99
CA THR A 90 -16.59 -5.14 -4.10
C THR A 90 -16.12 -4.05 -5.06
N GLY A 91 -16.96 -3.06 -5.37
CA GLY A 91 -16.60 -1.89 -6.17
C GLY A 91 -15.60 -0.97 -5.45
N ILE A 92 -15.21 0.12 -6.10
CA ILE A 92 -14.28 1.11 -5.52
C ILE A 92 -14.85 1.66 -4.22
N ALA A 93 -14.16 1.43 -3.12
CA ALA A 93 -14.60 1.85 -1.79
C ALA A 93 -14.40 3.36 -1.59
N ALA A 94 -15.40 4.04 -1.05
CA ALA A 94 -15.25 5.39 -0.53
C ALA A 94 -14.39 5.39 0.75
N GLY A 95 -13.88 6.56 1.18
CA GLY A 95 -13.06 6.64 2.40
C GLY A 95 -13.81 6.29 3.69
N ASN A 96 -15.15 6.42 3.66
CA ASN A 96 -16.02 5.99 4.75
C ASN A 96 -16.77 4.68 4.48
N ALA A 97 -16.32 3.87 3.52
CA ALA A 97 -16.95 2.59 3.23
C ALA A 97 -16.85 1.63 4.42
N GLY A 98 -17.88 0.81 4.62
CA GLY A 98 -17.81 -0.34 5.51
C GLY A 98 -16.86 -1.41 4.96
N MET A 99 -16.37 -2.31 5.83
CA MET A 99 -15.44 -3.36 5.42
C MET A 99 -16.01 -4.24 4.30
N VAL A 100 -15.24 -4.35 3.22
CA VAL A 100 -15.54 -5.20 2.06
C VAL A 100 -15.26 -6.67 2.39
N ILE A 101 -14.19 -6.94 3.16
CA ILE A 101 -13.88 -8.27 3.68
C ILE A 101 -14.58 -8.42 5.03
N ARG A 102 -15.47 -9.39 5.15
CA ARG A 102 -16.17 -9.66 6.41
C ARG A 102 -15.26 -10.39 7.39
N PRO A 103 -15.35 -10.14 8.71
CA PRO A 103 -14.52 -10.83 9.71
C PRO A 103 -14.61 -12.35 9.67
N GLU A 104 -15.72 -12.90 9.21
CA GLU A 104 -15.94 -14.36 9.10
C GLU A 104 -15.29 -14.96 7.83
N GLN A 105 -14.80 -14.12 6.92
CA GLN A 105 -14.17 -14.57 5.68
C GLN A 105 -12.68 -14.77 5.90
N PRO A 106 -12.15 -16.00 5.79
CA PRO A 106 -10.73 -16.24 5.94
C PRO A 106 -9.89 -15.45 4.94
N THR A 107 -8.76 -14.95 5.41
CA THR A 107 -7.81 -14.19 4.61
C THR A 107 -6.44 -14.85 4.59
N VAL A 108 -5.57 -14.39 3.69
CA VAL A 108 -4.15 -14.80 3.69
C VAL A 108 -3.46 -14.40 4.99
N ALA A 109 -3.85 -13.30 5.63
CA ALA A 109 -3.31 -12.88 6.91
C ALA A 109 -3.72 -13.82 8.05
N ASP A 110 -4.98 -14.27 8.08
CA ASP A 110 -5.43 -15.31 9.04
C ASP A 110 -4.63 -16.60 8.86
N MET A 111 -4.41 -17.05 7.62
CA MET A 111 -3.59 -18.22 7.33
C MET A 111 -2.16 -18.08 7.89
N PHE A 112 -1.52 -16.96 7.68
CA PHE A 112 -0.18 -16.72 8.21
C PHE A 112 -0.19 -16.68 9.74
N ARG A 113 -1.16 -16.01 10.35
CA ARG A 113 -1.30 -15.93 11.82
C ARG A 113 -1.52 -17.32 12.44
N GLU A 114 -2.38 -18.15 11.84
CA GLU A 114 -2.59 -19.54 12.26
C GLU A 114 -1.32 -20.40 12.12
N CYS A 115 -0.48 -20.07 11.15
CA CYS A 115 0.84 -20.70 10.99
C CYS A 115 1.90 -20.13 11.94
N GLY A 116 1.55 -19.23 12.87
CA GLY A 116 2.45 -18.65 13.86
C GLY A 116 3.39 -17.57 13.32
N TYR A 117 2.92 -16.80 12.34
CA TYR A 117 3.58 -15.58 11.87
C TYR A 117 3.00 -14.36 12.59
N THR A 118 3.85 -13.38 12.87
CA THR A 118 3.39 -12.03 13.21
C THR A 118 2.98 -11.32 11.92
N THR A 119 1.79 -10.69 11.91
CA THR A 119 1.20 -10.15 10.69
C THR A 119 1.05 -8.63 10.75
N GLY A 120 1.41 -7.94 9.66
CA GLY A 120 1.34 -6.48 9.58
C GLY A 120 0.70 -5.98 8.28
N ALA A 121 -0.11 -4.90 8.37
CA ALA A 121 -0.66 -4.18 7.23
C ALA A 121 -0.23 -2.71 7.28
N ILE A 122 0.50 -2.24 6.27
CA ILE A 122 1.05 -0.88 6.24
C ILE A 122 0.71 -0.20 4.91
N GLY A 123 0.28 1.06 4.96
CA GLY A 123 0.01 1.90 3.81
C GLY A 123 -1.42 1.84 3.29
N LYS A 124 -1.61 1.85 1.98
CA LYS A 124 -2.95 1.89 1.37
C LYS A 124 -3.76 0.65 1.72
N TRP A 125 -4.93 0.87 2.30
CA TRP A 125 -5.89 -0.17 2.65
C TRP A 125 -6.97 -0.35 1.59
N HIS A 126 -7.81 0.63 1.41
CA HIS A 126 -8.87 0.71 0.39
C HIS A 126 -9.87 -0.46 0.40
N LEU A 127 -10.11 -1.05 1.57
CA LEU A 127 -11.04 -2.18 1.77
C LEU A 127 -12.16 -1.86 2.77
N GLY A 128 -12.31 -0.56 3.08
CA GLY A 128 -13.29 -0.10 4.05
C GLY A 128 -12.93 -0.42 5.50
N LEU A 129 -13.65 0.17 6.42
CA LEU A 129 -13.51 0.03 7.87
C LEU A 129 -14.90 0.09 8.52
N SER A 130 -15.06 -0.54 9.69
CA SER A 130 -16.33 -0.65 10.39
C SER A 130 -17.35 -1.57 9.69
N ASP A 131 -18.47 -1.83 10.34
CA ASP A 131 -19.51 -2.77 9.90
C ASP A 131 -20.35 -2.24 8.72
N ARG A 132 -20.40 -0.92 8.53
CA ARG A 132 -21.18 -0.26 7.49
C ARG A 132 -20.55 1.05 7.04
N THR A 133 -20.95 1.50 5.87
CA THR A 133 -20.59 2.83 5.34
C THR A 133 -21.07 3.94 6.29
N GLY A 134 -20.17 4.86 6.63
CA GLY A 134 -20.40 5.95 7.57
C GLY A 134 -20.51 5.51 9.04
N GLY A 135 -20.19 4.25 9.37
CA GLY A 135 -20.22 3.71 10.72
C GLY A 135 -18.92 3.87 11.52
N GLN A 136 -17.89 4.47 10.92
CA GLN A 136 -16.58 4.63 11.55
C GLN A 136 -16.63 5.63 12.70
N ASP A 137 -16.19 5.21 13.89
CA ASP A 137 -15.86 6.13 14.97
C ASP A 137 -14.44 6.70 14.78
N TRP A 138 -14.35 7.77 13.97
CA TRP A 138 -13.07 8.41 13.68
C TRP A 138 -12.40 9.04 14.92
N ASN A 139 -13.13 9.19 16.01
CA ASN A 139 -12.63 9.80 17.25
C ASN A 139 -12.39 8.79 18.37
N GLY A 140 -12.63 7.50 18.10
CA GLY A 140 -12.48 6.41 19.05
C GLY A 140 -11.76 5.20 18.48
N PHE A 141 -12.34 4.02 18.66
CA PHE A 141 -11.84 2.75 18.14
C PHE A 141 -12.70 2.28 16.96
N ILE A 142 -12.08 2.15 15.80
CA ILE A 142 -12.77 1.80 14.54
C ILE A 142 -12.80 0.28 14.42
N THR A 143 -13.99 -0.31 14.50
CA THR A 143 -14.16 -1.77 14.42
C THR A 143 -15.41 -2.12 13.61
N PRO A 144 -15.38 -3.23 12.83
CA PRO A 144 -14.23 -4.05 12.52
C PRO A 144 -13.17 -3.31 11.66
N GLY A 145 -11.95 -3.86 11.65
CA GLY A 145 -10.81 -3.32 10.91
C GLY A 145 -9.76 -4.41 10.62
N PRO A 146 -8.52 -4.06 10.30
CA PRO A 146 -7.48 -5.02 9.93
C PRO A 146 -7.24 -6.13 10.98
N SER A 147 -7.38 -5.83 12.29
CA SER A 147 -7.19 -6.85 13.34
C SER A 147 -8.25 -7.97 13.30
N ASP A 148 -9.42 -7.66 12.76
CA ASP A 148 -10.55 -8.60 12.70
C ASP A 148 -10.44 -9.56 11.51
N ILE A 149 -9.43 -9.37 10.64
CA ILE A 149 -9.15 -10.20 9.47
C ILE A 149 -7.69 -10.63 9.38
N GLY A 150 -7.06 -10.85 10.54
CA GLY A 150 -5.79 -11.55 10.64
C GLY A 150 -4.53 -10.69 10.78
N PHE A 151 -4.62 -9.36 10.94
CA PHE A 151 -3.43 -8.52 11.14
C PHE A 151 -3.22 -8.15 12.61
N ASP A 152 -2.05 -8.48 13.15
CA ASP A 152 -1.66 -8.13 14.52
C ASP A 152 -1.28 -6.66 14.67
N TYR A 153 -0.77 -6.06 13.59
CA TYR A 153 -0.41 -4.63 13.52
C TYR A 153 -0.96 -4.01 12.24
N SER A 154 -1.41 -2.76 12.34
CA SER A 154 -1.79 -1.98 11.17
C SER A 154 -1.40 -0.50 11.31
N TYR A 155 -0.93 0.08 10.20
CA TYR A 155 -0.73 1.52 10.01
C TYR A 155 -1.17 1.87 8.61
N ILE A 156 -2.40 2.32 8.47
CA ILE A 156 -3.05 2.37 7.16
C ILE A 156 -3.65 3.74 6.83
N MET A 157 -3.72 4.01 5.55
CA MET A 157 -4.56 5.00 4.91
C MET A 157 -5.90 4.32 4.60
N ALA A 158 -7.03 4.87 5.08
CA ALA A 158 -8.34 4.21 5.00
C ALA A 158 -8.77 3.86 3.56
N ALA A 159 -8.53 4.78 2.62
CA ALA A 159 -8.80 4.58 1.19
C ALA A 159 -7.55 4.90 0.35
N THR A 160 -7.54 6.06 -0.28
CA THR A 160 -6.51 6.53 -1.22
C THR A 160 -6.13 7.98 -0.89
N GLY A 161 -5.01 8.47 -1.44
CA GLY A 161 -4.57 9.84 -1.22
C GLY A 161 -5.56 10.91 -1.67
N ASP A 162 -6.38 10.64 -2.66
CA ASP A 162 -7.38 11.55 -3.22
C ASP A 162 -8.72 11.60 -2.45
N ARG A 163 -8.88 10.79 -1.41
CA ARG A 163 -10.13 10.63 -0.63
C ARG A 163 -9.95 11.01 0.84
N VAL A 164 -10.97 11.65 1.40
CA VAL A 164 -11.02 11.86 2.85
C VAL A 164 -11.47 10.59 3.58
N PRO A 165 -11.03 10.36 4.85
CA PRO A 165 -10.19 11.23 5.67
C PRO A 165 -8.70 11.12 5.31
N CYS A 166 -8.02 12.27 5.32
CA CYS A 166 -6.59 12.36 5.02
C CYS A 166 -5.75 12.18 6.29
N VAL A 167 -5.89 11.04 6.95
CA VAL A 167 -5.25 10.73 8.25
C VAL A 167 -4.75 9.28 8.28
N TRP A 168 -3.75 9.04 9.12
CA TRP A 168 -3.29 7.69 9.39
C TRP A 168 -4.14 7.01 10.47
N VAL A 169 -4.43 5.73 10.26
CA VAL A 169 -5.09 4.86 11.23
C VAL A 169 -4.09 3.81 11.68
N GLU A 170 -3.67 3.86 12.95
CA GLU A 170 -2.76 2.88 13.56
C GLU A 170 -3.52 2.02 14.55
N ASN A 171 -3.52 0.72 14.36
CA ASN A 171 -4.26 -0.23 15.20
C ASN A 171 -5.69 0.23 15.48
N GLN A 172 -6.38 0.60 14.40
CA GLN A 172 -7.79 1.02 14.43
C GLN A 172 -8.08 2.32 15.21
N ARG A 173 -7.07 3.18 15.37
CA ARG A 173 -7.21 4.54 15.95
C ARG A 173 -6.50 5.57 15.08
N ILE A 174 -7.06 6.78 15.07
CA ILE A 174 -6.42 7.89 14.36
C ILE A 174 -5.14 8.32 15.09
N VAL A 175 -4.08 8.46 14.32
CA VAL A 175 -2.77 8.91 14.82
C VAL A 175 -2.80 10.42 15.07
N ASN A 176 -2.27 10.88 16.19
CA ASN A 176 -2.15 12.28 16.59
C ASN A 176 -3.49 13.04 16.64
N LEU A 177 -4.59 12.37 16.90
CA LEU A 177 -5.90 13.04 17.04
C LEU A 177 -5.92 13.96 18.26
N ASP A 178 -6.28 15.23 18.05
CA ASP A 178 -6.62 16.15 19.14
C ASP A 178 -8.10 15.93 19.53
N PRO A 179 -8.39 15.52 20.78
CA PRO A 179 -9.78 15.36 21.25
C PRO A 179 -10.61 16.63 21.18
N ASN A 180 -9.97 17.81 21.13
CA ASN A 180 -10.66 19.11 21.04
C ASN A 180 -10.96 19.53 19.59
N ASP A 181 -10.42 18.80 18.60
CA ASP A 181 -10.67 19.02 17.17
C ASP A 181 -11.12 17.71 16.51
N PRO A 182 -12.33 17.22 16.83
CA PRO A 182 -12.82 15.92 16.36
C PRO A 182 -13.01 15.88 14.86
N ILE A 183 -12.76 14.69 14.27
CA ILE A 183 -12.92 14.43 12.85
C ILE A 183 -14.37 14.11 12.52
N GLU A 184 -14.91 14.78 11.52
CA GLU A 184 -16.17 14.44 10.86
C GLU A 184 -15.91 14.18 9.37
N VAL A 185 -16.51 13.11 8.82
CA VAL A 185 -16.37 12.70 7.41
C VAL A 185 -17.75 12.47 6.81
N SER A 186 -17.96 12.98 5.59
CA SER A 186 -19.19 12.77 4.83
C SER A 186 -18.88 12.55 3.36
N TYR A 187 -19.65 11.69 2.71
CA TYR A 187 -19.65 11.51 1.25
C TYR A 187 -20.98 11.92 0.62
N GLU A 188 -21.90 12.46 1.43
CA GLU A 188 -23.24 12.87 0.99
C GLU A 188 -23.34 14.38 0.82
N LYS A 189 -22.85 15.15 1.80
CA LYS A 189 -22.97 16.61 1.84
C LYS A 189 -21.79 17.29 2.51
N PRO A 190 -21.45 18.53 2.07
CA PRO A 190 -20.41 19.32 2.71
C PRO A 190 -20.77 19.77 4.12
N PHE A 191 -19.74 20.06 4.92
CA PHE A 191 -19.90 20.68 6.23
C PHE A 191 -20.04 22.21 6.08
N PRO A 192 -20.98 22.86 6.78
CA PRO A 192 -21.11 24.30 6.73
C PRO A 192 -19.82 25.01 7.15
N GLY A 193 -19.40 25.99 6.34
CA GLY A 193 -18.21 26.80 6.61
C GLY A 193 -16.89 26.18 6.16
N GLU A 194 -16.86 24.92 5.74
CA GLU A 194 -15.65 24.31 5.18
C GLU A 194 -15.54 24.65 3.68
N PRO A 195 -14.37 25.15 3.21
CA PRO A 195 -14.18 25.51 1.81
C PRO A 195 -14.09 24.28 0.91
N LEU A 196 -14.64 24.40 -0.30
CA LEU A 196 -14.58 23.35 -1.32
C LEU A 196 -13.68 23.78 -2.48
N GLY A 197 -12.97 22.82 -3.08
CA GLY A 197 -12.06 23.08 -4.19
C GLY A 197 -12.72 23.72 -5.41
N LYS A 198 -13.97 23.34 -5.68
CA LYS A 198 -14.76 23.93 -6.78
C LYS A 198 -15.10 25.43 -6.57
N ASP A 199 -15.26 25.84 -5.32
CA ASP A 199 -15.71 27.20 -4.96
C ASP A 199 -14.53 28.10 -4.56
N HIS A 200 -13.39 27.51 -4.15
CA HIS A 200 -12.21 28.19 -3.62
C HIS A 200 -10.90 27.74 -4.30
N PRO A 201 -10.76 27.89 -5.63
CA PRO A 201 -9.56 27.50 -6.35
C PRO A 201 -8.30 28.23 -5.92
N GLU A 202 -8.41 29.40 -5.29
CA GLU A 202 -7.32 30.18 -4.70
C GLU A 202 -6.66 29.49 -3.49
N LEU A 203 -7.34 28.55 -2.84
CA LEU A 203 -6.82 27.75 -1.74
C LEU A 203 -6.06 26.49 -2.21
N LEU A 204 -6.12 26.19 -3.49
CA LEU A 204 -5.42 25.04 -4.07
C LEU A 204 -3.96 25.40 -4.38
N THR A 205 -3.13 25.36 -3.36
CA THR A 205 -1.72 25.81 -3.42
C THR A 205 -0.75 24.75 -3.96
N LYS A 206 -1.17 23.49 -4.03
CA LYS A 206 -0.35 22.35 -4.53
C LYS A 206 -0.86 21.86 -5.88
N LEU A 207 -1.95 21.11 -5.92
CA LEU A 207 -2.53 20.56 -7.14
C LEU A 207 -3.95 21.05 -7.35
N LYS A 208 -4.28 21.32 -8.61
CA LYS A 208 -5.63 21.66 -9.04
C LYS A 208 -6.32 20.41 -9.60
N PRO A 209 -7.62 20.22 -9.34
CA PRO A 209 -8.36 19.14 -9.95
C PRO A 209 -8.51 19.35 -11.47
N SER A 210 -8.51 18.27 -12.22
CA SER A 210 -8.94 18.27 -13.61
C SER A 210 -10.44 18.53 -13.69
N PRO A 211 -10.93 19.26 -14.69
CA PRO A 211 -12.36 19.49 -14.87
C PRO A 211 -13.14 18.16 -14.98
N ASN A 212 -14.29 18.08 -14.32
CA ASN A 212 -15.26 16.98 -14.42
C ASN A 212 -14.80 15.61 -13.84
N HIS A 213 -13.75 15.56 -13.03
CA HIS A 213 -13.26 14.31 -12.42
C HIS A 213 -13.69 14.14 -10.96
N GLY A 214 -14.45 15.10 -10.38
CA GLY A 214 -15.04 14.98 -9.03
C GLY A 214 -14.04 15.09 -7.87
N HIS A 215 -12.82 15.53 -8.12
CA HIS A 215 -11.77 15.74 -7.09
C HIS A 215 -11.77 17.19 -6.58
N ASP A 216 -12.92 17.80 -6.46
CA ASP A 216 -13.11 19.25 -6.21
C ASP A 216 -13.89 19.55 -4.93
N MET A 217 -13.94 18.58 -3.99
CA MET A 217 -14.66 18.70 -2.72
C MET A 217 -13.76 19.27 -1.60
N ALA A 218 -13.63 18.60 -0.46
CA ALA A 218 -12.86 19.10 0.67
C ALA A 218 -11.40 19.46 0.30
N ILE A 219 -10.91 20.58 0.81
CA ILE A 219 -9.51 21.00 0.63
C ILE A 219 -8.69 20.56 1.85
N VAL A 220 -7.69 19.73 1.60
CA VAL A 220 -6.73 19.27 2.62
C VAL A 220 -5.32 19.54 2.11
N ASN A 221 -4.52 20.29 2.87
CA ASN A 221 -3.12 20.62 2.55
C ASN A 221 -2.93 21.26 1.16
N GLY A 222 -3.88 22.10 0.73
CA GLY A 222 -3.83 22.78 -0.56
C GLY A 222 -4.16 21.90 -1.77
N ILE A 223 -4.79 20.75 -1.55
CA ILE A 223 -5.27 19.83 -2.58
C ILE A 223 -6.73 19.51 -2.28
N SER A 224 -7.60 19.61 -3.28
CA SER A 224 -9.00 19.18 -3.13
C SER A 224 -9.13 17.67 -3.27
N ARG A 225 -10.08 17.07 -2.55
CA ARG A 225 -10.26 15.62 -2.43
C ARG A 225 -11.69 15.22 -2.82
N ILE A 226 -11.91 13.92 -2.95
CA ILE A 226 -13.25 13.33 -3.01
C ILE A 226 -13.78 13.16 -1.58
N GLY A 227 -15.02 13.62 -1.34
CA GLY A 227 -15.66 13.61 -0.04
C GLY A 227 -15.42 14.89 0.77
N TYR A 228 -16.02 14.94 1.94
CA TYR A 228 -16.03 16.10 2.83
C TYR A 228 -15.45 15.73 4.19
N MET A 229 -14.62 16.59 4.74
CA MET A 229 -13.96 16.40 6.02
C MET A 229 -13.92 17.70 6.79
N LYS A 230 -14.06 17.60 8.12
CA LYS A 230 -13.91 18.70 9.05
C LYS A 230 -13.15 18.25 10.28
N GLY A 231 -12.38 19.12 10.88
CA GLY A 231 -11.58 18.83 12.08
C GLY A 231 -10.35 17.96 11.81
N GLY A 232 -9.73 17.49 12.89
CA GLY A 232 -8.55 16.61 12.85
C GLY A 232 -7.29 17.25 12.29
N LYS A 233 -7.12 18.56 12.39
CA LYS A 233 -6.00 19.30 11.78
C LYS A 233 -4.63 18.76 12.15
N GLN A 234 -4.47 18.37 13.42
CA GLN A 234 -3.20 17.81 13.92
C GLN A 234 -2.93 16.39 13.40
N ALA A 235 -3.97 15.66 13.04
CA ALA A 235 -3.90 14.29 12.55
C ALA A 235 -3.67 14.18 11.03
N LEU A 236 -3.83 15.28 10.29
CA LEU A 236 -3.67 15.26 8.84
C LEU A 236 -2.25 14.83 8.44
N TRP A 237 -2.16 13.92 7.47
CA TRP A 237 -0.85 13.61 6.88
C TRP A 237 -0.33 14.78 6.03
N GLU A 238 0.96 14.81 5.79
CA GLU A 238 1.60 15.65 4.78
C GLU A 238 1.77 14.82 3.51
N ASP A 239 1.26 15.30 2.37
CA ASP A 239 1.20 14.52 1.12
C ASP A 239 2.60 14.12 0.64
N GLU A 240 3.56 15.03 0.72
CA GLU A 240 4.96 14.78 0.38
C GLU A 240 5.64 13.72 1.24
N ASN A 241 5.10 13.43 2.43
CA ASN A 241 5.68 12.48 3.38
C ASN A 241 4.95 11.13 3.42
N ILE A 242 3.96 10.91 2.55
CA ILE A 242 3.19 9.63 2.54
C ILE A 242 4.12 8.43 2.33
N ALA A 243 4.96 8.46 1.30
CA ALA A 243 5.88 7.36 1.02
C ALA A 243 6.91 7.14 2.14
N ASP A 244 7.43 8.23 2.71
CA ASP A 244 8.36 8.17 3.86
C ASP A 244 7.68 7.55 5.09
N SER A 245 6.43 7.90 5.36
CA SER A 245 5.66 7.35 6.47
C SER A 245 5.44 5.85 6.33
N ILE A 246 5.01 5.41 5.14
CA ILE A 246 4.83 3.98 4.81
C ILE A 246 6.15 3.23 4.95
N THR A 247 7.20 3.75 4.32
CA THR A 247 8.53 3.14 4.31
C THR A 247 9.11 3.03 5.72
N CYS A 248 9.04 4.10 6.50
CA CYS A 248 9.54 4.10 7.88
C CYS A 248 8.82 3.08 8.76
N LYS A 249 7.49 2.95 8.63
CA LYS A 249 6.70 1.96 9.38
C LYS A 249 7.03 0.54 8.93
N ALA A 250 7.21 0.30 7.62
CA ALA A 250 7.61 -1.01 7.10
C ALA A 250 9.00 -1.43 7.59
N VAL A 251 9.98 -0.53 7.52
CA VAL A 251 11.34 -0.77 8.02
C VAL A 251 11.31 -1.07 9.52
N ARG A 252 10.59 -0.28 10.32
CA ARG A 252 10.47 -0.53 11.77
C ARG A 252 9.79 -1.87 12.08
N PHE A 253 8.77 -2.26 11.31
CA PHE A 253 8.14 -3.56 11.47
C PHE A 253 9.15 -4.69 11.22
N ILE A 254 9.92 -4.62 10.15
CA ILE A 254 10.98 -5.58 9.82
C ILE A 254 12.03 -5.65 10.94
N GLU A 255 12.50 -4.50 11.41
CA GLU A 255 13.52 -4.43 12.49
C GLU A 255 13.00 -5.03 13.81
N ASN A 256 11.73 -4.79 14.15
CA ASN A 256 11.11 -5.27 15.37
C ASN A 256 10.84 -6.78 15.37
N HIS A 257 10.61 -7.36 14.18
CA HIS A 257 10.22 -8.77 14.02
C HIS A 257 11.27 -9.64 13.32
N LYS A 258 12.52 -9.17 13.21
CA LYS A 258 13.61 -9.89 12.53
C LYS A 258 13.95 -11.28 13.10
N ASP A 259 13.58 -11.53 14.35
CA ASP A 259 13.91 -12.77 15.06
C ASP A 259 12.79 -13.82 15.03
N GLU A 260 11.64 -13.49 14.45
CA GLU A 260 10.47 -14.34 14.31
C GLU A 260 9.91 -14.30 12.86
N PRO A 261 9.18 -15.33 12.40
CA PRO A 261 8.58 -15.27 11.07
C PRO A 261 7.47 -14.23 11.03
N PHE A 262 7.45 -13.42 9.97
CA PHE A 262 6.40 -12.41 9.77
C PHE A 262 5.84 -12.45 8.36
N PHE A 263 4.57 -12.05 8.26
CA PHE A 263 3.89 -11.67 7.03
C PHE A 263 3.62 -10.17 7.06
N LEU A 264 4.12 -9.43 6.09
CA LEU A 264 3.93 -7.99 5.98
C LEU A 264 3.30 -7.63 4.64
N TYR A 265 2.13 -7.01 4.69
CA TYR A 265 1.55 -6.32 3.55
C TYR A 265 1.98 -4.86 3.58
N VAL A 266 2.57 -4.38 2.48
CA VAL A 266 2.90 -2.98 2.25
C VAL A 266 2.18 -2.52 0.98
N GLY A 267 1.11 -1.74 1.16
CA GLY A 267 0.43 -1.05 0.06
C GLY A 267 1.02 0.34 -0.10
N THR A 268 1.77 0.58 -1.18
CA THR A 268 2.25 1.95 -1.43
C THR A 268 1.12 2.83 -1.95
N ASN A 269 1.30 4.15 -1.91
CA ASN A 269 0.39 5.10 -2.55
C ASN A 269 0.86 5.51 -3.94
N ASP A 270 2.12 5.25 -4.27
CA ASP A 270 2.70 5.61 -5.56
C ASP A 270 2.35 4.54 -6.63
N ALA A 271 1.95 4.99 -7.84
CA ALA A 271 1.87 6.35 -8.35
C ALA A 271 0.40 6.85 -8.45
N HIS A 272 -0.45 6.50 -7.48
CA HIS A 272 -1.84 6.97 -7.43
C HIS A 272 -1.91 8.48 -7.12
N VAL A 273 -2.96 9.12 -7.57
CA VAL A 273 -3.23 10.54 -7.30
C VAL A 273 -3.65 10.80 -5.84
N PRO A 274 -3.43 12.04 -5.35
CA PRO A 274 -2.67 13.14 -5.95
C PRO A 274 -1.18 12.84 -5.95
N ARG A 275 -0.55 13.02 -7.11
CA ARG A 275 0.89 12.79 -7.24
C ARG A 275 1.65 14.00 -6.73
N TRP A 276 2.02 13.94 -5.46
CA TRP A 276 2.76 15.01 -4.79
C TRP A 276 3.99 14.41 -4.09
N PRO A 277 5.00 13.98 -4.89
CA PRO A 277 6.18 13.30 -4.36
C PRO A 277 7.01 14.21 -3.46
N HIS A 278 7.77 13.59 -2.57
CA HIS A 278 8.68 14.31 -1.68
C HIS A 278 9.67 15.17 -2.49
N PRO A 279 10.02 16.38 -2.05
CA PRO A 279 10.87 17.36 -2.78
C PRO A 279 12.17 16.78 -3.33
N ARG A 280 12.74 15.75 -2.67
CA ARG A 280 13.97 15.09 -3.15
C ARG A 280 13.81 14.38 -4.50
N PHE A 281 12.58 14.06 -4.93
CA PHE A 281 12.28 13.40 -6.20
C PHE A 281 11.77 14.36 -7.28
N VAL A 282 11.27 15.53 -6.89
CA VAL A 282 10.66 16.50 -7.81
C VAL A 282 11.64 16.88 -8.93
N GLY A 283 11.18 16.69 -10.18
CA GLY A 283 11.93 16.97 -11.41
C GLY A 283 13.04 15.96 -11.75
N LYS A 284 13.20 14.88 -10.98
CA LYS A 284 14.27 13.90 -11.20
C LYS A 284 13.99 12.93 -12.36
N SER A 285 12.74 12.65 -12.64
CA SER A 285 12.34 11.73 -13.71
C SER A 285 12.35 12.38 -15.09
N GLY A 286 12.17 13.70 -15.17
CA GLY A 286 11.85 14.39 -16.41
C GLY A 286 10.44 14.14 -16.95
N MET A 287 9.64 13.34 -16.25
CA MET A 287 8.29 12.90 -16.64
C MET A 287 7.19 13.46 -15.72
N GLY A 288 7.48 14.58 -15.06
CA GLY A 288 6.56 15.26 -14.15
C GLY A 288 6.23 14.46 -12.89
N PRO A 289 5.19 14.88 -12.14
CA PRO A 289 4.86 14.29 -10.84
C PRO A 289 4.64 12.78 -10.86
N ARG A 290 4.06 12.24 -11.96
CA ARG A 290 3.86 10.79 -12.09
C ARG A 290 5.17 10.03 -12.19
N GLY A 291 6.11 10.51 -13.02
CA GLY A 291 7.43 9.90 -13.14
C GLY A 291 8.24 10.03 -11.85
N ASP A 292 8.15 11.17 -11.18
CA ASP A 292 8.81 11.39 -9.90
C ASP A 292 8.26 10.46 -8.80
N ALA A 293 6.95 10.17 -8.81
CA ALA A 293 6.33 9.19 -7.92
C ALA A 293 6.81 7.75 -8.20
N LEU A 294 7.10 7.40 -9.46
CA LEU A 294 7.71 6.11 -9.80
C LEU A 294 9.13 5.96 -9.24
N LEU A 295 9.93 7.03 -9.26
CA LEU A 295 11.24 7.03 -8.62
C LEU A 295 11.13 6.91 -7.09
N GLN A 296 10.11 7.54 -6.49
CA GLN A 296 9.82 7.43 -5.08
C GLN A 296 9.39 6.01 -4.69
N PHE A 297 8.57 5.36 -5.51
CA PHE A 297 8.24 3.95 -5.34
C PHE A 297 9.50 3.06 -5.38
N ASP A 298 10.38 3.24 -6.37
CA ASP A 298 11.63 2.47 -6.46
C ASP A 298 12.51 2.66 -5.22
N TRP A 299 12.57 3.89 -4.68
CA TRP A 299 13.25 4.17 -3.42
C TRP A 299 12.64 3.37 -2.26
N THR A 300 11.31 3.32 -2.14
CA THR A 300 10.62 2.51 -1.10
C THR A 300 11.01 1.03 -1.19
N VAL A 301 11.08 0.47 -2.42
CA VAL A 301 11.56 -0.92 -2.64
C VAL A 301 12.98 -1.07 -2.12
N GLY A 302 13.86 -0.11 -2.43
CA GLY A 302 15.26 -0.12 -1.99
C GLY A 302 15.42 -0.09 -0.48
N GLU A 303 14.65 0.74 0.23
CA GLU A 303 14.68 0.85 1.68
C GLU A 303 14.22 -0.45 2.38
N ILE A 304 13.16 -1.08 1.86
CA ILE A 304 12.67 -2.37 2.38
C ILE A 304 13.73 -3.46 2.19
N MET A 305 14.31 -3.56 0.98
CA MET A 305 15.39 -4.52 0.72
C MET A 305 16.61 -4.27 1.61
N GLY A 306 17.01 -3.00 1.77
CA GLY A 306 18.12 -2.61 2.64
C GLY A 306 17.87 -2.93 4.11
N ALA A 307 16.63 -2.79 4.60
CA ALA A 307 16.28 -3.18 5.95
C ALA A 307 16.43 -4.69 6.20
N LEU A 308 16.00 -5.52 5.24
CA LEU A 308 16.18 -6.97 5.31
C LEU A 308 17.65 -7.38 5.28
N GLU A 309 18.46 -6.75 4.44
CA GLU A 309 19.90 -6.97 4.35
C GLU A 309 20.60 -6.59 5.66
N LYS A 310 20.31 -5.40 6.19
CA LYS A 310 20.83 -4.91 7.47
C LYS A 310 20.44 -5.79 8.66
N ALA A 311 19.23 -6.33 8.63
CA ALA A 311 18.74 -7.26 9.66
C ALA A 311 19.30 -8.69 9.50
N GLY A 312 19.98 -8.99 8.38
CA GLY A 312 20.56 -10.32 8.11
C GLY A 312 19.51 -11.40 7.80
N ILE A 313 18.34 -11.01 7.29
CA ILE A 313 17.21 -11.91 7.02
C ILE A 313 16.78 -11.92 5.54
N ALA A 314 17.49 -11.22 4.67
CA ALA A 314 17.14 -11.11 3.25
C ALA A 314 17.04 -12.49 2.58
N GLU A 315 18.00 -13.40 2.80
CA GLU A 315 18.03 -14.75 2.23
C GLU A 315 16.88 -15.66 2.72
N ASN A 316 16.23 -15.30 3.82
CA ASN A 316 15.08 -16.02 4.39
C ASN A 316 13.78 -15.21 4.25
N THR A 317 13.69 -14.32 3.26
CA THR A 317 12.51 -13.48 3.03
C THR A 317 12.06 -13.57 1.59
N LEU A 318 10.79 -13.92 1.37
CA LEU A 318 10.12 -13.85 0.08
C LEU A 318 9.47 -12.47 -0.08
N ILE A 319 9.87 -11.71 -1.08
CA ILE A 319 9.18 -10.48 -1.48
C ILE A 319 8.35 -10.76 -2.73
N VAL A 320 7.05 -10.53 -2.65
CA VAL A 320 6.14 -10.55 -3.80
C VAL A 320 5.82 -9.10 -4.15
N LEU A 321 6.44 -8.59 -5.22
CA LEU A 321 6.18 -7.26 -5.74
C LEU A 321 5.18 -7.33 -6.89
N SER A 322 4.11 -6.54 -6.79
CA SER A 322 3.08 -6.43 -7.82
C SER A 322 2.45 -5.04 -7.79
N SER A 323 1.59 -4.75 -8.75
CA SER A 323 0.65 -3.63 -8.69
C SER A 323 -0.77 -4.15 -8.53
N ASP A 324 -1.64 -3.37 -7.89
CA ASP A 324 -3.04 -3.76 -7.72
C ASP A 324 -3.82 -3.71 -9.03
N ASN A 325 -3.48 -2.79 -9.93
CA ASN A 325 -4.04 -2.67 -11.28
C ASN A 325 -3.02 -2.02 -12.23
N GLY A 326 -3.41 -1.86 -13.48
CA GLY A 326 -2.63 -1.13 -14.49
C GLY A 326 -2.57 0.38 -14.21
N PRO A 327 -1.84 1.14 -15.05
CA PRO A 327 -1.65 2.57 -14.84
C PRO A 327 -2.96 3.32 -15.07
N VAL A 328 -3.27 4.26 -14.18
CA VAL A 328 -4.28 5.29 -14.41
C VAL A 328 -3.55 6.61 -14.63
N VAL A 329 -3.62 7.14 -15.85
CA VAL A 329 -2.81 8.29 -16.26
C VAL A 329 -3.59 9.58 -16.08
N ASP A 330 -4.80 9.65 -16.64
CA ASP A 330 -5.72 10.77 -16.50
C ASP A 330 -6.66 10.50 -15.32
N ASP A 331 -6.27 10.94 -14.14
CA ASP A 331 -7.01 10.66 -12.92
C ASP A 331 -7.09 11.87 -12.00
N GLY A 332 -8.03 12.74 -12.27
CA GLY A 332 -8.54 13.73 -11.33
C GLY A 332 -7.74 14.99 -11.11
N TYR A 333 -6.46 15.06 -11.46
CA TYR A 333 -5.62 16.24 -11.21
C TYR A 333 -4.83 16.70 -12.44
N ALA A 334 -4.61 18.04 -12.53
CA ALA A 334 -3.85 18.68 -13.60
C ALA A 334 -2.34 18.56 -13.34
N ASP A 335 -1.79 17.35 -13.40
CA ASP A 335 -0.38 17.03 -13.16
C ASP A 335 0.44 16.80 -14.45
N ARG A 336 -0.15 17.05 -15.62
CA ARG A 336 0.45 16.88 -16.94
C ARG A 336 0.82 15.43 -17.32
N ALA A 337 0.34 14.43 -16.59
CA ALA A 337 0.73 13.04 -16.85
C ALA A 337 0.34 12.57 -18.26
N VAL A 338 -0.85 12.93 -18.75
CA VAL A 338 -1.33 12.61 -20.11
C VAL A 338 -0.46 13.25 -21.16
N GLU A 339 -0.15 14.55 -21.01
CA GLU A 339 0.67 15.33 -21.94
C GLU A 339 2.08 14.73 -22.06
N LEU A 340 2.74 14.50 -20.92
CA LEU A 340 4.11 14.00 -20.89
C LEU A 340 4.24 12.57 -21.41
N LEU A 341 3.28 11.69 -21.13
CA LEU A 341 3.25 10.36 -21.73
C LEU A 341 2.98 10.39 -23.24
N GLY A 342 2.18 11.36 -23.72
CA GLY A 342 1.96 11.58 -25.15
C GLY A 342 3.21 12.04 -25.88
N GLU A 343 4.04 12.86 -25.25
CA GLU A 343 5.31 13.34 -25.80
C GLU A 343 6.39 12.26 -25.84
N HIS A 344 6.37 11.33 -24.91
CA HIS A 344 7.37 10.27 -24.74
C HIS A 344 6.83 8.88 -24.96
N ARG A 345 5.90 8.67 -25.90
CA ARG A 345 5.35 7.34 -26.18
C ARG A 345 6.47 6.33 -26.40
N PRO A 346 6.72 5.37 -25.49
CA PRO A 346 7.73 4.32 -25.68
C PRO A 346 7.30 3.28 -26.73
N TRP A 347 6.02 3.27 -27.07
CA TRP A 347 5.41 2.44 -28.09
C TRP A 347 4.88 3.39 -29.17
N GLY A 348 5.51 3.45 -30.33
CA GLY A 348 5.11 4.29 -31.46
C GLY A 348 3.60 4.21 -31.80
N PRO A 349 3.13 4.99 -32.82
CA PRO A 349 1.72 5.04 -33.15
C PRO A 349 1.16 3.66 -33.48
#